data_91a7f7eabe943ebf954bf84561a04d72
#
_entry.id   91a7f7eabe943ebf954bf84561a04d72
#
_cell.length_a   1.000
_cell.length_b   1.000
_cell.length_c   1.000
_cell.angle_alpha   90.00
_cell.angle_beta   90.00
_cell.angle_gamma   90.00
#
_symmetry.space_group_name_H-M   'P 1'
#
loop_
_entity.id
_entity.type
_entity.pdbx_description
1 polymer ?
#
loop_
_entity_poly.entity_id
_entity_poly.type
_entity_poly.pdbx_seq_one_letter_code
_entity_poly.pdbx_strand_id
1 'polypeptide(L)'
;MRLNFFWKLGFAFFGLLIAVLLPVDFYAERALRRDYERAGFEQLAAIARIALAHPPRFSSLSPIHQEESGDLHNWVAQMAASGARVTVVTSNGQVLADSQSNPQTMENHAGRPEIREALANGAGSSIRHSVTIRRDLLYYAVRLPVAAGSPVILRFALPLQTVDEEMWEFRRRLWLASLVMLLVTGTASLLI
;
A
#
# COMPACT_ATOMS: atom_id res chain seq x y z
N MET A 1 -50.24 5.85 17.37
CA MET A 1 -49.54 4.99 18.32
C MET A 1 -48.55 5.86 19.12
N ARG A 2 -48.78 6.03 20.43
CA ARG A 2 -47.84 6.77 21.26
C ARG A 2 -46.64 5.84 21.55
N LEU A 3 -45.45 6.13 20.99
CA LEU A 3 -44.23 5.41 21.38
C LEU A 3 -44.05 5.57 22.89
N ASN A 4 -43.93 4.46 23.61
CA ASN A 4 -43.68 4.45 25.04
C ASN A 4 -42.38 5.19 25.34
N PHE A 5 -42.29 5.81 26.50
CA PHE A 5 -41.14 6.62 26.93
C PHE A 5 -39.79 5.88 26.75
N PHE A 6 -39.74 4.58 27.03
CA PHE A 6 -38.57 3.73 26.87
C PHE A 6 -38.09 3.60 25.44
N TRP A 7 -38.99 3.53 24.44
CA TRP A 7 -38.58 3.52 23.04
C TRP A 7 -37.96 4.84 22.58
N LYS A 8 -38.48 5.96 23.05
CA LYS A 8 -37.89 7.29 22.79
C LYS A 8 -36.49 7.41 23.38
N LEU A 9 -36.30 6.92 24.60
CA LEU A 9 -35.01 6.91 25.28
C LEU A 9 -34.00 5.97 24.54
N GLY A 10 -34.45 4.79 24.11
CA GLY A 10 -33.64 3.84 23.35
C GLY A 10 -33.19 4.40 22.00
N PHE A 11 -34.09 5.04 21.25
CA PHE A 11 -33.73 5.69 19.99
C PHE A 11 -32.80 6.90 20.19
N ALA A 12 -33.02 7.70 21.24
CA ALA A 12 -32.15 8.84 21.55
C ALA A 12 -30.75 8.36 21.91
N PHE A 13 -30.61 7.32 22.72
CA PHE A 13 -29.32 6.73 23.08
C PHE A 13 -28.63 6.11 21.86
N PHE A 14 -29.35 5.36 21.02
CA PHE A 14 -28.82 4.75 19.81
C PHE A 14 -28.39 5.82 18.80
N GLY A 15 -29.18 6.87 18.63
CA GLY A 15 -28.81 8.02 17.79
C GLY A 15 -27.57 8.73 18.27
N LEU A 16 -27.42 8.93 19.60
CA LEU A 16 -26.23 9.49 20.19
C LEU A 16 -25.00 8.60 19.96
N LEU A 17 -25.16 7.29 20.12
CA LEU A 17 -24.09 6.32 19.92
C LEU A 17 -23.60 6.32 18.47
N ILE A 18 -24.52 6.35 17.50
CA ILE A 18 -24.19 6.51 16.09
C ILE A 18 -23.48 7.84 15.82
N ALA A 19 -23.99 8.94 16.37
CA ALA A 19 -23.46 10.27 16.18
C ALA A 19 -22.02 10.42 16.71
N VAL A 20 -21.63 9.62 17.70
CA VAL A 20 -20.27 9.59 18.25
C VAL A 20 -19.39 8.59 17.50
N LEU A 21 -19.88 7.37 17.26
CA LEU A 21 -19.07 6.30 16.67
C LEU A 21 -18.69 6.56 15.21
N LEU A 22 -19.60 7.07 14.38
CA LEU A 22 -19.32 7.31 12.97
C LEU A 22 -18.19 8.34 12.74
N PRO A 23 -18.16 9.51 13.38
CA PRO A 23 -17.05 10.44 13.24
C PRO A 23 -15.72 9.88 13.77
N VAL A 24 -15.75 9.18 14.91
CA VAL A 24 -14.55 8.56 15.49
C VAL A 24 -13.97 7.51 14.55
N ASP A 25 -14.81 6.64 14.00
CA ASP A 25 -14.41 5.60 13.05
C ASP A 25 -13.80 6.21 11.78
N PHE A 26 -14.47 7.20 11.19
CA PHE A 26 -13.99 7.91 10.01
C PHE A 26 -12.65 8.63 10.25
N TYR A 27 -12.48 9.24 11.44
CA TYR A 27 -11.24 9.92 11.80
C TYR A 27 -10.11 8.91 12.04
N ALA A 28 -10.39 7.82 12.77
CA ALA A 28 -9.43 6.78 13.08
C ALA A 28 -8.93 6.10 11.79
N GLU A 29 -9.81 5.77 10.84
CA GLU A 29 -9.45 5.21 9.55
C GLU A 29 -8.49 6.13 8.76
N ARG A 30 -8.82 7.43 8.71
CA ARG A 30 -7.96 8.40 8.03
C ARG A 30 -6.60 8.61 8.71
N ALA A 31 -6.56 8.62 10.02
CA ALA A 31 -5.33 8.77 10.79
C ALA A 31 -4.43 7.54 10.59
N LEU A 32 -4.98 6.35 10.78
CA LEU A 32 -4.27 5.08 10.59
C LEU A 32 -3.74 4.92 9.16
N ARG A 33 -4.55 5.22 8.16
CA ARG A 33 -4.11 5.16 6.76
C ARG A 33 -2.88 6.03 6.50
N ARG A 34 -2.87 7.27 7.02
CA ARG A 34 -1.71 8.17 6.88
C ARG A 34 -0.45 7.64 7.57
N ASP A 35 -0.62 7.03 8.74
CA ASP A 35 0.49 6.45 9.47
C ASP A 35 1.07 5.23 8.76
N TYR A 36 0.21 4.36 8.20
CA TYR A 36 0.65 3.22 7.35
C TYR A 36 1.32 3.67 6.05
N GLU A 37 0.79 4.71 5.37
CA GLU A 37 1.42 5.29 4.18
C GLU A 37 2.81 5.83 4.52
N ARG A 38 2.95 6.59 5.61
CA ARG A 38 4.24 7.14 6.06
C ARG A 38 5.23 6.03 6.41
N ALA A 39 4.83 5.09 7.26
CA ALA A 39 5.69 3.97 7.66
C ALA A 39 6.12 3.12 6.45
N GLY A 40 5.21 2.86 5.50
CA GLY A 40 5.53 2.13 4.29
C GLY A 40 6.52 2.87 3.38
N PHE A 41 6.38 4.18 3.21
CA PHE A 41 7.36 4.98 2.46
C PHE A 41 8.72 5.07 3.17
N GLU A 42 8.75 5.19 4.50
CA GLU A 42 10.00 5.14 5.27
C GLU A 42 10.72 3.80 5.11
N GLN A 43 9.96 2.70 5.13
CA GLN A 43 10.49 1.36 4.87
C GLN A 43 11.05 1.25 3.46
N LEU A 44 10.31 1.67 2.43
CA LEU A 44 10.78 1.66 1.04
C LEU A 44 12.02 2.53 0.84
N ALA A 45 12.07 3.70 1.46
CA ALA A 45 13.24 4.58 1.42
C ALA A 45 14.46 3.96 2.13
N ALA A 46 14.25 3.21 3.21
CA ALA A 46 15.34 2.47 3.87
C ALA A 46 15.90 1.35 2.98
N ILE A 47 15.02 0.58 2.33
CA ILE A 47 15.41 -0.45 1.35
C ILE A 47 16.18 0.18 0.19
N ALA A 48 15.68 1.30 -0.34
CA ALA A 48 16.34 2.04 -1.43
C ALA A 48 17.75 2.52 -1.03
N ARG A 49 17.93 3.01 0.19
CA ARG A 49 19.27 3.39 0.69
C ARG A 49 20.24 2.21 0.75
N ILE A 50 19.78 1.05 1.19
CA ILE A 50 20.58 -0.18 1.19
C ILE A 50 20.94 -0.59 -0.25
N ALA A 51 19.98 -0.52 -1.16
CA ALA A 51 20.19 -0.83 -2.57
C ALA A 51 21.20 0.13 -3.24
N LEU A 52 21.15 1.42 -2.91
CA LEU A 52 22.12 2.42 -3.40
C LEU A 52 23.52 2.24 -2.81
N ALA A 53 23.63 1.73 -1.57
CA ALA A 53 24.92 1.42 -0.95
C ALA A 53 25.57 0.16 -1.54
N HIS A 54 24.75 -0.77 -2.06
CA HIS A 54 25.19 -2.03 -2.66
C HIS A 54 24.55 -2.21 -4.04
N PRO A 55 24.87 -1.33 -5.01
CA PRO A 55 24.22 -1.35 -6.32
C PRO A 55 24.56 -2.63 -7.09
N PRO A 56 23.68 -3.07 -7.98
CA PRO A 56 24.00 -4.15 -8.89
C PRO A 56 25.16 -3.75 -9.82
N ARG A 57 25.97 -4.70 -10.19
CA ARG A 57 27.08 -4.45 -11.14
C ARG A 57 26.49 -4.38 -12.55
N PHE A 58 26.63 -3.23 -13.18
CA PHE A 58 26.35 -3.03 -14.59
C PHE A 58 27.69 -2.90 -15.31
N SER A 59 28.16 -3.92 -16.01
CA SER A 59 29.36 -3.83 -16.82
C SER A 59 29.12 -3.15 -18.17
N SER A 60 27.93 -3.31 -18.73
CA SER A 60 27.43 -2.51 -19.86
C SER A 60 25.92 -2.67 -20.00
N LEU A 61 25.17 -1.59 -20.22
CA LEU A 61 23.72 -1.62 -20.44
C LEU A 61 23.37 -2.10 -21.88
N SER A 62 24.20 -2.93 -22.48
CA SER A 62 23.89 -3.57 -23.77
C SER A 62 23.03 -4.82 -23.53
N PRO A 63 21.91 -4.99 -24.25
CA PRO A 63 20.97 -6.10 -24.02
C PRO A 63 21.49 -7.49 -24.42
N ILE A 64 22.79 -7.68 -24.61
CA ILE A 64 23.36 -8.80 -25.34
C ILE A 64 24.08 -9.85 -24.47
N HIS A 65 24.34 -9.59 -23.19
CA HIS A 65 25.07 -10.54 -22.36
C HIS A 65 24.17 -11.29 -21.36
N GLN A 66 23.91 -12.57 -21.63
CA GLN A 66 23.11 -13.46 -20.78
C GLN A 66 23.67 -13.64 -19.36
N GLU A 67 24.99 -13.54 -19.17
CA GLU A 67 25.63 -13.67 -17.85
C GLU A 67 25.31 -12.47 -16.93
N GLU A 68 25.26 -11.25 -17.46
CA GLU A 68 24.92 -10.05 -16.70
C GLU A 68 23.43 -10.04 -16.26
N SER A 69 22.56 -10.68 -17.04
CA SER A 69 21.16 -10.87 -16.67
C SER A 69 21.01 -11.75 -15.43
N GLY A 70 21.87 -12.75 -15.23
CA GLY A 70 21.86 -13.63 -14.07
C GLY A 70 22.22 -12.91 -12.78
N ASP A 71 23.27 -12.09 -12.79
CA ASP A 71 23.72 -11.30 -11.63
C ASP A 71 22.68 -10.27 -11.21
N LEU A 72 22.05 -9.59 -12.17
CA LEU A 72 20.99 -8.64 -11.92
C LEU A 72 19.76 -9.31 -11.32
N HIS A 73 19.34 -10.48 -11.83
CA HIS A 73 18.24 -11.24 -11.27
C HIS A 73 18.51 -11.72 -9.84
N ASN A 74 19.72 -12.21 -9.57
CA ASN A 74 20.15 -12.61 -8.23
C ASN A 74 20.13 -11.42 -7.26
N TRP A 75 20.62 -10.27 -7.69
CA TRP A 75 20.58 -9.05 -6.89
C TRP A 75 19.16 -8.61 -6.58
N VAL A 76 18.28 -8.60 -7.59
CA VAL A 76 16.85 -8.27 -7.42
C VAL A 76 16.17 -9.24 -6.45
N ALA A 77 16.47 -10.56 -6.55
CA ALA A 77 15.94 -11.57 -5.64
C ALA A 77 16.40 -11.35 -4.19
N GLN A 78 17.69 -11.02 -3.98
CA GLN A 78 18.23 -10.69 -2.68
C GLN A 78 17.58 -9.45 -2.07
N MET A 79 17.41 -8.37 -2.86
CA MET A 79 16.73 -7.17 -2.39
C MET A 79 15.25 -7.43 -2.06
N ALA A 80 14.59 -8.30 -2.81
CA ALA A 80 13.20 -8.69 -2.57
C ALA A 80 13.00 -9.49 -1.27
N ALA A 81 14.05 -10.08 -0.69
CA ALA A 81 14.00 -10.71 0.63
C ALA A 81 13.63 -9.72 1.76
N SER A 82 13.75 -8.41 1.53
CA SER A 82 13.24 -7.36 2.41
C SER A 82 11.70 -7.28 2.48
N GLY A 83 10.99 -8.07 1.67
CA GLY A 83 9.53 -8.07 1.56
C GLY A 83 8.97 -7.11 0.50
N ALA A 84 9.80 -6.26 -0.08
CA ALA A 84 9.38 -5.37 -1.16
C ALA A 84 9.53 -6.04 -2.53
N ARG A 85 8.58 -5.78 -3.45
CA ARG A 85 8.80 -6.06 -4.86
C ARG A 85 9.85 -5.10 -5.40
N VAL A 86 10.83 -5.63 -6.12
CA VAL A 86 11.95 -4.87 -6.68
C VAL A 86 11.92 -4.96 -8.19
N THR A 87 11.96 -3.82 -8.86
CA THR A 87 11.99 -3.70 -10.31
C THR A 87 13.15 -2.79 -10.72
N VAL A 88 13.91 -3.20 -11.72
CA VAL A 88 14.98 -2.39 -12.31
C VAL A 88 14.54 -1.92 -13.69
N VAL A 89 14.58 -0.61 -13.91
CA VAL A 89 14.01 0.05 -15.10
C VAL A 89 15.04 0.99 -15.71
N THR A 90 15.16 0.98 -17.02
CA THR A 90 15.99 1.95 -17.75
C THR A 90 15.33 3.34 -17.77
N SER A 91 16.07 4.38 -18.13
CA SER A 91 15.55 5.73 -18.26
C SER A 91 14.43 5.87 -19.31
N ASN A 92 14.38 5.00 -20.32
CA ASN A 92 13.31 4.94 -21.32
C ASN A 92 12.11 4.06 -20.89
N GLY A 93 12.12 3.53 -19.66
CA GLY A 93 11.01 2.77 -19.09
C GLY A 93 11.01 1.28 -19.39
N GLN A 94 12.02 0.73 -20.05
CA GLN A 94 12.15 -0.71 -20.24
C GLN A 94 12.51 -1.39 -18.92
N VAL A 95 11.82 -2.48 -18.58
CA VAL A 95 12.11 -3.29 -17.40
C VAL A 95 13.25 -4.24 -17.72
N LEU A 96 14.32 -4.19 -16.92
CA LEU A 96 15.50 -5.06 -17.05
C LEU A 96 15.36 -6.30 -16.16
N ALA A 97 14.84 -6.13 -14.96
CA ALA A 97 14.61 -7.22 -14.01
C ALA A 97 13.46 -6.87 -13.07
N ASP A 98 12.76 -7.91 -12.61
CA ASP A 98 11.66 -7.79 -11.64
C ASP A 98 11.63 -9.04 -10.75
N SER A 99 11.35 -8.86 -9.45
CA SER A 99 11.36 -9.95 -8.47
C SER A 99 10.13 -10.86 -8.52
N GLN A 100 9.05 -10.45 -9.21
CA GLN A 100 7.77 -11.18 -9.20
C GLN A 100 7.24 -11.53 -10.58
N SER A 101 7.74 -10.89 -11.65
CA SER A 101 7.20 -11.02 -12.99
C SER A 101 8.32 -11.13 -14.03
N ASN A 102 8.02 -11.75 -15.17
CA ASN A 102 8.97 -11.80 -16.27
C ASN A 102 9.09 -10.41 -16.92
N PRO A 103 10.28 -9.78 -16.93
CA PRO A 103 10.50 -8.46 -17.52
C PRO A 103 10.06 -8.34 -18.98
N GLN A 104 10.22 -9.40 -19.75
CA GLN A 104 9.89 -9.42 -21.18
C GLN A 104 8.39 -9.28 -21.48
N THR A 105 7.53 -9.62 -20.51
CA THR A 105 6.06 -9.52 -20.64
C THR A 105 5.51 -8.25 -20.02
N MET A 106 6.36 -7.42 -19.42
CA MET A 106 5.95 -6.20 -18.74
C MET A 106 5.83 -5.03 -19.71
N GLU A 107 4.81 -4.21 -19.48
CA GLU A 107 4.64 -2.94 -20.21
C GLU A 107 5.78 -1.97 -19.92
N ASN A 108 5.95 -0.99 -20.80
CA ASN A 108 6.89 0.10 -20.56
C ASN A 108 6.46 0.96 -19.37
N HIS A 109 7.39 1.25 -18.46
CA HIS A 109 7.17 1.96 -17.21
C HIS A 109 7.49 3.48 -17.27
N ALA A 110 7.90 4.02 -18.40
CA ALA A 110 8.28 5.44 -18.53
C ALA A 110 7.15 6.41 -18.10
N GLY A 111 5.88 6.04 -18.32
CA GLY A 111 4.73 6.83 -17.93
C GLY A 111 4.37 6.80 -16.44
N ARG A 112 5.04 6.00 -15.63
CA ARG A 112 4.73 5.84 -14.20
C ARG A 112 5.17 7.08 -13.41
N PRO A 113 4.29 7.65 -12.53
CA PRO A 113 4.60 8.89 -11.81
C PRO A 113 5.91 8.82 -11.01
N GLU A 114 6.10 7.75 -10.24
CA GLU A 114 7.30 7.52 -9.44
C GLU A 114 8.58 7.45 -10.29
N ILE A 115 8.50 6.87 -11.50
CA ILE A 115 9.64 6.78 -12.43
C ILE A 115 9.99 8.15 -12.99
N ARG A 116 8.99 8.92 -13.44
CA ARG A 116 9.19 10.28 -13.98
C ARG A 116 9.79 11.20 -12.92
N GLU A 117 9.26 11.12 -11.70
CA GLU A 117 9.74 11.92 -10.59
C GLU A 117 11.18 11.54 -10.20
N ALA A 118 11.50 10.24 -10.16
CA ALA A 118 12.87 9.77 -9.89
C ALA A 118 13.85 10.22 -10.97
N LEU A 119 13.45 10.24 -12.23
CA LEU A 119 14.30 10.74 -13.31
C LEU A 119 14.58 12.25 -13.16
N ALA A 120 13.59 13.04 -12.79
CA ALA A 120 13.71 14.48 -12.65
C ALA A 120 14.45 14.89 -11.36
N ASN A 121 14.07 14.30 -10.23
CA ASN A 121 14.46 14.76 -8.89
C ASN A 121 15.42 13.80 -8.16
N GLY A 122 15.75 12.65 -8.75
CA GLY A 122 16.59 11.62 -8.14
C GLY A 122 15.80 10.57 -7.33
N ALA A 123 14.64 10.92 -6.81
CA ALA A 123 13.70 10.00 -6.16
C ALA A 123 12.26 10.39 -6.50
N GLY A 124 11.34 9.44 -6.45
CA GLY A 124 9.93 9.66 -6.69
C GLY A 124 9.06 8.64 -5.98
N SER A 125 7.82 9.00 -5.68
CA SER A 125 6.88 8.14 -4.98
C SER A 125 5.47 8.22 -5.56
N SER A 126 4.70 7.15 -5.43
CA SER A 126 3.28 7.16 -5.80
C SER A 126 2.50 6.08 -5.04
N ILE A 127 1.20 6.30 -4.90
CA ILE A 127 0.25 5.30 -4.43
C ILE A 127 -0.68 4.98 -5.58
N ARG A 128 -0.84 3.70 -5.91
CA ARG A 128 -1.75 3.29 -6.98
C ARG A 128 -2.47 2.00 -6.65
N HIS A 129 -3.74 1.96 -7.01
CA HIS A 129 -4.53 0.74 -6.93
C HIS A 129 -4.05 -0.29 -7.96
N SER A 130 -3.74 -1.50 -7.50
CA SER A 130 -3.43 -2.63 -8.37
C SER A 130 -4.70 -3.43 -8.65
N VAL A 131 -5.14 -3.43 -9.90
CA VAL A 131 -6.31 -4.22 -10.33
C VAL A 131 -6.09 -5.72 -10.14
N THR A 132 -4.85 -6.18 -10.29
CA THR A 132 -4.49 -7.60 -10.20
C THR A 132 -4.63 -8.15 -8.78
N ILE A 133 -4.13 -7.41 -7.78
CA ILE A 133 -4.18 -7.83 -6.38
C ILE A 133 -5.26 -7.10 -5.57
N ARG A 134 -6.05 -6.23 -6.22
CA ARG A 134 -7.15 -5.43 -5.63
C ARG A 134 -6.76 -4.70 -4.34
N ARG A 135 -5.53 -4.19 -4.28
CA ARG A 135 -4.97 -3.43 -3.15
C ARG A 135 -4.20 -2.22 -3.65
N ASP A 136 -4.14 -1.20 -2.82
CA ASP A 136 -3.26 -0.06 -3.07
C ASP A 136 -1.82 -0.49 -2.82
N LEU A 137 -0.92 -0.09 -3.73
CA LEU A 137 0.51 -0.31 -3.62
C LEU A 137 1.21 1.03 -3.44
N LEU A 138 2.12 1.07 -2.48
CA LEU A 138 3.10 2.12 -2.33
C LEU A 138 4.27 1.83 -3.27
N TYR A 139 4.64 2.82 -4.07
CA TYR A 139 5.78 2.75 -4.97
C TYR A 139 6.79 3.83 -4.59
N TYR A 140 8.05 3.44 -4.52
CA TYR A 140 9.17 4.33 -4.32
C TYR A 140 10.25 4.02 -5.35
N ALA A 141 10.73 5.02 -6.07
CA ALA A 141 11.73 4.88 -7.11
C ALA A 141 12.91 5.79 -6.82
N VAL A 142 14.13 5.29 -7.07
CA VAL A 142 15.35 6.07 -6.95
C VAL A 142 16.20 5.93 -8.20
N ARG A 143 16.80 7.05 -8.60
CA ARG A 143 17.74 7.08 -9.72
C ARG A 143 19.11 6.59 -9.27
N LEU A 144 19.60 5.53 -9.92
CA LEU A 144 20.96 5.05 -9.75
C LEU A 144 21.84 5.63 -10.86
N PRO A 145 22.84 6.47 -10.53
CA PRO A 145 23.82 6.91 -11.52
C PRO A 145 24.69 5.73 -11.93
N VAL A 146 24.85 5.52 -13.24
CA VAL A 146 25.72 4.49 -13.81
C VAL A 146 26.92 5.19 -14.42
N ALA A 147 28.12 4.66 -14.18
CA ALA A 147 29.38 5.28 -14.57
C ALA A 147 29.52 5.51 -16.09
N ALA A 148 28.91 4.65 -16.89
CA ALA A 148 28.87 4.79 -18.36
C ALA A 148 27.47 4.47 -18.86
N GLY A 149 26.71 5.49 -19.29
CA GLY A 149 25.40 5.29 -19.90
C GLY A 149 24.26 6.09 -19.27
N SER A 150 23.04 5.77 -19.69
CA SER A 150 21.82 6.36 -19.15
C SER A 150 21.53 5.86 -17.74
N PRO A 151 20.98 6.69 -16.85
CA PRO A 151 20.68 6.30 -15.48
C PRO A 151 19.66 5.15 -15.46
N VAL A 152 19.79 4.31 -14.45
CA VAL A 152 18.86 3.22 -14.14
C VAL A 152 17.99 3.62 -12.98
N ILE A 153 16.75 3.20 -12.97
CA ILE A 153 15.81 3.44 -11.89
C ILE A 153 15.60 2.15 -11.11
N LEU A 154 15.84 2.18 -9.82
CA LEU A 154 15.46 1.14 -8.89
C LEU A 154 14.08 1.49 -8.32
N ARG A 155 13.11 0.63 -8.55
CA ARG A 155 11.73 0.81 -8.11
C ARG A 155 11.37 -0.27 -7.10
N PHE A 156 10.84 0.16 -5.97
CA PHE A 156 10.40 -0.70 -4.87
C PHE A 156 8.89 -0.54 -4.70
N ALA A 157 8.20 -1.63 -4.37
CA ALA A 157 6.78 -1.58 -4.08
C ALA A 157 6.40 -2.45 -2.89
N LEU A 158 5.49 -1.93 -2.05
CA LEU A 158 4.87 -2.65 -0.95
C LEU A 158 3.35 -2.53 -1.03
N PRO A 159 2.59 -3.59 -0.70
CA PRO A 159 1.16 -3.44 -0.49
C PRO A 159 0.91 -2.47 0.67
N LEU A 160 0.03 -1.50 0.46
CA LEU A 160 -0.48 -0.70 1.55
C LEU A 160 -1.34 -1.62 2.43
N GLN A 161 -0.90 -1.83 3.66
CA GLN A 161 -1.70 -2.57 4.62
C GLN A 161 -2.96 -1.75 4.91
N THR A 162 -4.11 -2.28 4.55
CA THR A 162 -5.39 -1.68 4.91
C THR A 162 -5.87 -2.35 6.19
N VAL A 163 -6.25 -1.52 7.15
CA VAL A 163 -6.85 -1.95 8.43
C VAL A 163 -8.23 -2.59 8.22
N ASP A 164 -8.73 -2.52 6.98
CA ASP A 164 -10.11 -2.84 6.63
C ASP A 164 -10.54 -4.27 6.99
N GLU A 165 -9.65 -5.27 6.84
CA GLU A 165 -10.03 -6.66 7.08
C GLU A 165 -10.19 -6.98 8.58
N GLU A 166 -9.30 -6.47 9.44
CA GLU A 166 -9.37 -6.70 10.89
C GLU A 166 -10.42 -5.81 11.56
N MET A 167 -10.54 -4.56 11.12
CA MET A 167 -11.51 -3.61 11.64
C MET A 167 -12.94 -3.96 11.22
N TRP A 168 -13.15 -4.59 10.06
CA TRP A 168 -14.48 -5.03 9.64
C TRP A 168 -15.10 -6.04 10.63
N GLU A 169 -14.33 -7.01 11.10
CA GLU A 169 -14.84 -7.96 12.11
C GLU A 169 -15.17 -7.28 13.44
N PHE A 170 -14.34 -6.34 13.87
CA PHE A 170 -14.60 -5.57 15.09
C PHE A 170 -15.84 -4.69 14.94
N ARG A 171 -15.98 -3.99 13.84
CA ARG A 171 -17.18 -3.19 13.50
C ARG A 171 -18.43 -4.06 13.49
N ARG A 172 -18.38 -5.19 12.82
CA ARG A 172 -19.51 -6.14 12.75
C ARG A 172 -19.94 -6.60 14.15
N ARG A 173 -19.01 -6.92 15.03
CA ARG A 173 -19.31 -7.31 16.42
C ARG A 173 -19.95 -6.17 17.21
N LEU A 174 -19.46 -4.94 17.05
CA LEU A 174 -20.05 -3.76 17.68
C LEU A 174 -21.49 -3.50 17.21
N TRP A 175 -21.72 -3.56 15.89
CA TRP A 175 -23.06 -3.37 15.34
C TRP A 175 -24.02 -4.48 15.78
N LEU A 176 -23.57 -5.73 15.83
CA LEU A 176 -24.38 -6.84 16.33
C LEU A 176 -24.72 -6.68 17.82
N ALA A 177 -23.74 -6.31 18.66
CA ALA A 177 -23.96 -6.05 20.07
C ALA A 177 -24.97 -4.90 20.30
N SER A 178 -24.82 -3.82 19.55
CA SER A 178 -25.76 -2.67 19.59
C SER A 178 -27.18 -3.07 19.16
N LEU A 179 -27.30 -3.91 18.13
CA LEU A 179 -28.59 -4.43 17.66
C LEU A 179 -29.25 -5.34 18.71
N VAL A 180 -28.48 -6.24 19.33
CA VAL A 180 -28.97 -7.12 20.40
C VAL A 180 -29.45 -6.29 21.59
N MET A 181 -28.71 -5.27 22.00
CA MET A 181 -29.06 -4.39 23.08
C MET A 181 -30.36 -3.62 22.79
N LEU A 182 -30.54 -3.17 21.56
CA LEU A 182 -31.78 -2.51 21.10
C LEU A 182 -32.98 -3.46 21.16
N LEU A 183 -32.81 -4.73 20.73
CA LEU A 183 -33.84 -5.74 20.78
C LEU A 183 -34.23 -6.11 22.23
N VAL A 184 -33.25 -6.27 23.10
CA VAL A 184 -33.48 -6.58 24.54
C VAL A 184 -34.24 -5.44 25.23
N THR A 185 -33.81 -4.20 25.03
CA THR A 185 -34.50 -3.03 25.58
C THR A 185 -35.90 -2.85 24.98
N GLY A 186 -36.07 -3.13 23.69
CA GLY A 186 -37.38 -3.12 23.04
C GLY A 186 -38.36 -4.17 23.57
N THR A 187 -37.91 -5.40 23.73
CA THR A 187 -38.73 -6.50 24.28
C THR A 187 -39.09 -6.29 25.74
N ALA A 188 -38.11 -5.85 26.55
CA ALA A 188 -38.37 -5.50 27.96
C ALA A 188 -39.44 -4.39 28.10
N SER A 189 -39.40 -3.40 27.19
CA SER A 189 -40.42 -2.32 27.17
C SER A 189 -41.81 -2.78 26.72
N LEU A 190 -41.94 -3.90 26.05
CA LEU A 190 -43.25 -4.47 25.66
C LEU A 190 -43.88 -5.34 26.75
N LEU A 191 -43.05 -5.82 27.69
CA LEU A 191 -43.46 -6.69 28.80
C LEU A 191 -43.87 -5.88 30.07
N ILE A 192 -43.58 -4.60 30.12
CA ILE A 192 -43.94 -3.63 31.17
C ILE A 192 -45.03 -2.68 30.66
#